data_cec1ef0096c780051b9f8a74a9d5a59a
#
_entry.id   cec1ef0096c780051b9f8a74a9d5a59a
#
_cell.length_a   1.000
_cell.length_b   1.000
_cell.length_c   1.000
_cell.angle_alpha   90.00
_cell.angle_beta   90.00
_cell.angle_gamma   90.00
#
_symmetry.space_group_name_H-M   'P 1'
#
loop_
_entity.id
_entity.type
_entity.pdbx_description
1 polymer ?
#
loop_
_entity_poly.entity_id
_entity_poly.type
_entity_poly.pdbx_seq_one_letter_code
_entity_poly.pdbx_strand_id
1 'polypeptide(L)'
;MESKYINRELSWLDFNARVLQEASNGNVPLLERLRFIGIFSNNLDEFFQVRYATIKRIADARASNKNNKDNIAAKELLDNITSKVINLQSDSSKILDSIEKSLKKENIVFVDELNVPHSHKKFLRDYFIRKISPALLTVILSNNKYHDFNDNKAFLIINLKLKNSNDIYALVEIPRDISRFVVLPKKDNRQYIMFIDDIIRFNLDILFSFFNYSNIQAHMLKITRDAELDIDDMDLSKSYIKKIQEYVNKRRISNPVRLVYDKSIPEETLSYLIKKIRITSHDSLIPGGKYHHRSDYMNFPDLGRTDLLYPKEKALNIKNFKIESNLLD
;
A
#
# COMPACT_ATOMS: atom_id res chain seq x y z
N MET A 1 -6.15 32.72 21.62
CA MET A 1 -4.80 33.06 21.12
C MET A 1 -4.54 32.14 19.92
N GLU A 2 -4.38 32.68 18.74
CA GLU A 2 -3.92 31.91 17.59
C GLU A 2 -2.53 31.35 17.90
N SER A 3 -2.35 30.05 17.65
CA SER A 3 -1.07 29.40 17.86
C SER A 3 0.00 30.07 16.99
N LYS A 4 1.06 30.59 17.60
CA LYS A 4 2.22 31.18 16.92
C LYS A 4 2.98 30.17 16.06
N TYR A 5 2.69 28.88 16.22
CA TYR A 5 3.39 27.78 15.56
C TYR A 5 2.43 26.98 14.68
N ILE A 6 2.92 26.56 13.52
CA ILE A 6 2.22 25.64 12.64
C ILE A 6 2.23 24.25 13.29
N ASN A 7 1.10 23.53 13.19
CA ASN A 7 1.06 22.14 13.67
C ASN A 7 2.09 21.28 12.92
N ARG A 8 2.92 20.59 13.67
CA ARG A 8 4.05 19.80 13.15
C ARG A 8 3.60 18.71 12.18
N GLU A 9 2.48 18.05 12.45
CA GLU A 9 2.01 16.92 11.65
C GLU A 9 1.39 17.40 10.32
N LEU A 10 0.66 18.50 10.36
CA LEU A 10 0.14 19.13 9.14
C LEU A 10 1.28 19.71 8.28
N SER A 11 2.31 20.32 8.91
CA SER A 11 3.51 20.79 8.23
C SER A 11 4.29 19.66 7.56
N TRP A 12 4.36 18.48 8.21
CA TRP A 12 4.99 17.31 7.62
C TRP A 12 4.25 16.81 6.36
N LEU A 13 2.92 16.86 6.38
CA LEU A 13 2.12 16.53 5.20
C LEU A 13 2.35 17.55 4.06
N ASP A 14 2.57 18.84 4.39
CA ASP A 14 2.95 19.86 3.40
C ASP A 14 4.32 19.59 2.78
N PHE A 15 5.28 19.13 3.58
CA PHE A 15 6.57 18.67 3.05
C PHE A 15 6.36 17.49 2.07
N ASN A 16 5.56 16.50 2.44
CA ASN A 16 5.29 15.37 1.54
C ASN A 16 4.53 15.79 0.27
N ALA A 17 3.69 16.84 0.35
CA ALA A 17 3.07 17.44 -0.83
C ALA A 17 4.11 18.02 -1.80
N ARG A 18 5.24 18.55 -1.31
CA ARG A 18 6.35 19.02 -2.16
C ARG A 18 7.05 17.85 -2.86
N VAL A 19 7.18 16.68 -2.22
CA VAL A 19 7.66 15.47 -2.90
C VAL A 19 6.73 15.11 -4.07
N LEU A 20 5.43 15.26 -3.89
CA LEU A 20 4.44 15.02 -4.94
C LEU A 20 4.54 16.05 -6.08
N GLN A 21 4.96 17.29 -5.81
CA GLN A 21 5.20 18.31 -6.83
C GLN A 21 6.30 17.90 -7.82
N GLU A 22 7.36 17.22 -7.36
CA GLU A 22 8.41 16.68 -8.25
C GLU A 22 7.85 15.65 -9.24
N ALA A 23 6.89 14.83 -8.81
CA ALA A 23 6.19 13.92 -9.71
C ALA A 23 5.38 14.64 -10.80
N SER A 24 4.91 15.86 -10.55
CA SER A 24 4.16 16.68 -11.52
C SER A 24 5.06 17.51 -12.44
N ASN A 25 6.32 17.73 -12.06
CA ASN A 25 7.26 18.60 -12.76
C ASN A 25 7.69 17.98 -14.10
N GLY A 26 7.39 18.66 -15.20
CA GLY A 26 7.73 18.22 -16.56
C GLY A 26 9.23 18.17 -16.86
N ASN A 27 10.08 18.87 -16.08
CA ASN A 27 11.54 18.86 -16.21
C ASN A 27 12.19 17.62 -15.57
N VAL A 28 11.45 16.88 -14.74
CA VAL A 28 11.91 15.62 -14.15
C VAL A 28 11.72 14.50 -15.17
N PRO A 29 12.73 13.62 -15.38
CA PRO A 29 12.62 12.49 -16.29
C PRO A 29 11.42 11.59 -15.96
N LEU A 30 10.76 11.05 -16.98
CA LEU A 30 9.44 10.45 -16.84
C LEU A 30 9.39 9.26 -15.86
N LEU A 31 10.40 8.39 -15.86
CA LEU A 31 10.47 7.27 -14.93
C LEU A 31 10.81 7.71 -13.50
N GLU A 32 11.55 8.80 -13.34
CA GLU A 32 11.79 9.39 -12.02
C GLU A 32 10.51 9.97 -11.41
N ARG A 33 9.65 10.55 -12.26
CA ARG A 33 8.34 11.04 -11.79
C ARG A 33 7.50 9.91 -11.19
N LEU A 34 7.54 8.69 -11.76
CA LEU A 34 6.92 7.51 -11.13
C LEU A 34 7.55 7.19 -9.77
N ARG A 35 8.87 7.27 -9.65
CA ARG A 35 9.57 7.03 -8.38
C ARG A 35 9.17 8.03 -7.31
N PHE A 36 8.97 9.31 -7.68
CA PHE A 36 8.44 10.32 -6.73
C PHE A 36 7.03 10.01 -6.25
N ILE A 37 6.15 9.43 -7.09
CA ILE A 37 4.86 8.90 -6.63
C ILE A 37 5.07 7.78 -5.59
N GLY A 38 6.07 6.92 -5.82
CA GLY A 38 6.43 5.87 -4.87
C GLY A 38 6.92 6.42 -3.54
N ILE A 39 7.84 7.39 -3.56
CA ILE A 39 8.40 8.06 -2.37
C ILE A 39 7.28 8.74 -1.58
N PHE A 40 6.41 9.50 -2.25
CA PHE A 40 5.23 10.13 -1.63
C PHE A 40 4.36 9.11 -0.88
N SER A 41 4.08 7.97 -1.52
CA SER A 41 3.26 6.91 -0.92
C SER A 41 3.95 6.26 0.29
N ASN A 42 5.25 5.98 0.18
CA ASN A 42 6.04 5.39 1.26
C ASN A 42 6.11 6.31 2.49
N ASN A 43 6.32 7.59 2.26
CA ASN A 43 6.33 8.61 3.30
C ASN A 43 4.98 8.67 4.05
N LEU A 44 3.85 8.58 3.32
CA LEU A 44 2.54 8.51 3.96
C LEU A 44 2.38 7.27 4.83
N ASP A 45 2.90 6.12 4.40
CA ASP A 45 2.82 4.88 5.18
C ASP A 45 3.55 5.03 6.51
N GLU A 46 4.77 5.56 6.50
CA GLU A 46 5.57 5.82 7.69
C GLU A 46 4.87 6.85 8.60
N PHE A 47 4.31 7.92 8.03
CA PHE A 47 3.55 8.92 8.77
C PHE A 47 2.40 8.29 9.56
N PHE A 48 1.64 7.40 8.93
CA PHE A 48 0.51 6.74 9.60
C PHE A 48 0.96 5.71 10.65
N GLN A 49 2.05 5.00 10.39
CA GLN A 49 2.56 4.00 11.33
C GLN A 49 3.10 4.60 12.62
N VAL A 50 3.68 5.79 12.56
CA VAL A 50 4.37 6.40 13.70
C VAL A 50 3.59 7.60 14.24
N ARG A 51 3.39 8.63 13.41
CA ARG A 51 2.86 9.92 13.87
C ARG A 51 1.36 9.89 14.10
N TYR A 52 0.60 9.42 13.11
CA TYR A 52 -0.86 9.32 13.23
C TYR A 52 -1.25 8.34 14.34
N ALA A 53 -0.57 7.21 14.43
CA ALA A 53 -0.79 6.21 15.47
C ALA A 53 -0.61 6.80 16.88
N THR A 54 0.41 7.63 17.09
CA THR A 54 0.65 8.32 18.37
C THR A 54 -0.50 9.26 18.75
N ILE A 55 -0.99 10.08 17.80
CA ILE A 55 -2.13 10.97 18.05
C ILE A 55 -3.39 10.16 18.36
N LYS A 56 -3.61 9.07 17.62
CA LYS A 56 -4.73 8.16 17.84
C LYS A 56 -4.70 7.56 19.25
N ARG A 57 -3.54 7.07 19.73
CA ARG A 57 -3.40 6.56 21.11
C ARG A 57 -3.77 7.62 22.15
N ILE A 58 -3.35 8.87 21.95
CA ILE A 58 -3.72 9.97 22.83
C ILE A 58 -5.24 10.19 22.82
N ALA A 59 -5.88 10.16 21.66
CA ALA A 59 -7.32 10.32 21.54
C ALA A 59 -8.08 9.15 22.21
N ASP A 60 -7.60 7.92 22.04
CA ASP A 60 -8.21 6.71 22.60
C ASP A 60 -8.01 6.60 24.12
N ALA A 61 -6.81 6.84 24.63
CA ALA A 61 -6.50 6.78 26.06
C ALA A 61 -7.32 7.77 26.92
N ARG A 62 -7.72 8.90 26.31
CA ARG A 62 -8.51 9.95 26.96
C ARG A 62 -10.02 9.83 26.71
N ALA A 63 -10.45 8.81 25.95
CA ALA A 63 -11.87 8.60 25.60
C ALA A 63 -12.77 8.38 26.83
N SER A 64 -12.21 7.89 27.95
CA SER A 64 -12.93 7.73 29.23
C SER A 64 -13.35 9.07 29.85
N ASN A 65 -12.75 10.20 29.46
CA ASN A 65 -13.03 11.53 29.98
C ASN A 65 -13.56 12.44 28.87
N LYS A 66 -14.85 12.30 28.52
CA LYS A 66 -15.51 12.92 27.35
C LYS A 66 -15.40 14.44 27.23
N ASN A 67 -15.10 15.15 28.34
CA ASN A 67 -15.06 16.61 28.40
C ASN A 67 -13.64 17.19 28.45
N ASN A 68 -12.59 16.40 28.20
CA ASN A 68 -11.22 16.90 28.20
C ASN A 68 -10.93 17.64 26.88
N LYS A 69 -10.58 18.94 26.96
CA LYS A 69 -10.23 19.79 25.80
C LYS A 69 -9.14 19.18 24.91
N ASP A 70 -8.18 18.47 25.50
CA ASP A 70 -7.10 17.83 24.78
C ASP A 70 -7.57 16.65 23.90
N ASN A 71 -8.63 15.96 24.32
CA ASN A 71 -9.23 14.88 23.53
C ASN A 71 -9.96 15.45 22.29
N ILE A 72 -10.68 16.54 22.45
CA ILE A 72 -11.35 17.22 21.36
C ILE A 72 -10.31 17.71 20.33
N ALA A 73 -9.24 18.35 20.79
CA ALA A 73 -8.15 18.83 19.94
C ALA A 73 -7.43 17.68 19.18
N ALA A 74 -7.22 16.54 19.84
CA ALA A 74 -6.63 15.36 19.18
C ALA A 74 -7.54 14.78 18.08
N LYS A 75 -8.83 14.70 18.32
CA LYS A 75 -9.82 14.24 17.31
C LYS A 75 -9.89 15.18 16.11
N GLU A 76 -10.01 16.48 16.37
CA GLU A 76 -9.99 17.50 15.30
C GLU A 76 -8.71 17.42 14.47
N LEU A 77 -7.57 17.16 15.11
CA LEU A 77 -6.31 16.97 14.39
C LEU A 77 -6.32 15.71 13.51
N LEU A 78 -6.84 14.58 14.01
CA LEU A 78 -6.98 13.34 13.23
C LEU A 78 -7.89 13.56 12.01
N ASP A 79 -9.00 14.27 12.17
CA ASP A 79 -9.94 14.58 11.07
C ASP A 79 -9.28 15.51 10.03
N ASN A 80 -8.55 16.52 10.47
CA ASN A 80 -7.79 17.42 9.60
C ASN A 80 -6.70 16.69 8.82
N ILE A 81 -5.95 15.80 9.48
CA ILE A 81 -4.94 14.95 8.83
C ILE A 81 -5.61 14.07 7.77
N THR A 82 -6.69 13.37 8.14
CA THR A 82 -7.39 12.46 7.23
C THR A 82 -7.91 13.20 5.99
N SER A 83 -8.55 14.35 6.19
CA SER A 83 -9.06 15.20 5.10
C SER A 83 -7.93 15.66 4.17
N LYS A 84 -6.82 16.13 4.73
CA LYS A 84 -5.64 16.55 3.95
C LYS A 84 -5.04 15.40 3.15
N VAL A 85 -4.94 14.22 3.74
CA VAL A 85 -4.41 13.02 3.07
C VAL A 85 -5.32 12.58 1.92
N ILE A 86 -6.64 12.63 2.08
CA ILE A 86 -7.60 12.33 1.01
C ILE A 86 -7.35 13.23 -0.21
N ASN A 87 -7.17 14.54 0.02
CA ASN A 87 -6.88 15.50 -1.03
C ASN A 87 -5.54 15.19 -1.73
N LEU A 88 -4.48 14.96 -0.96
CA LEU A 88 -3.16 14.61 -1.50
C LEU A 88 -3.18 13.30 -2.30
N GLN A 89 -3.94 12.31 -1.87
CA GLN A 89 -4.11 11.07 -2.63
C GLN A 89 -4.90 11.26 -3.93
N SER A 90 -5.91 12.14 -3.92
CA SER A 90 -6.62 12.54 -5.14
C SER A 90 -5.67 13.19 -6.15
N ASP A 91 -4.84 14.13 -5.69
CA ASP A 91 -3.88 14.82 -6.56
C ASP A 91 -2.79 13.85 -7.06
N SER A 92 -2.29 12.95 -6.20
CA SER A 92 -1.38 11.88 -6.61
C SER A 92 -1.98 11.00 -7.72
N SER A 93 -3.29 10.74 -7.67
CA SER A 93 -3.98 9.97 -8.72
C SER A 93 -4.00 10.70 -10.05
N LYS A 94 -4.35 12.00 -10.05
CA LYS A 94 -4.35 12.85 -11.26
C LYS A 94 -2.96 12.94 -11.90
N ILE A 95 -1.93 13.07 -11.07
CA ILE A 95 -0.53 13.13 -11.53
C ILE A 95 -0.13 11.80 -12.16
N LEU A 96 -0.47 10.68 -11.51
CA LEU A 96 -0.19 9.35 -12.05
C LEU A 96 -0.87 9.12 -13.40
N ASP A 97 -2.15 9.49 -13.54
CA ASP A 97 -2.87 9.41 -14.81
C ASP A 97 -2.17 10.22 -15.93
N SER A 98 -1.60 11.38 -15.59
CA SER A 98 -0.83 12.20 -16.53
C SER A 98 0.50 11.54 -16.92
N ILE A 99 1.18 10.90 -15.96
CA ILE A 99 2.42 10.15 -16.20
C ILE A 99 2.14 8.94 -17.11
N GLU A 100 1.09 8.17 -16.84
CA GLU A 100 0.71 7.01 -17.66
C GLU A 100 0.38 7.40 -19.11
N LYS A 101 -0.31 8.55 -19.31
CA LYS A 101 -0.53 9.10 -20.66
C LYS A 101 0.77 9.45 -21.37
N SER A 102 1.76 9.96 -20.64
CA SER A 102 3.08 10.28 -21.17
C SER A 102 3.88 9.02 -21.50
N LEU A 103 3.84 8.00 -20.63
CA LEU A 103 4.47 6.70 -20.88
C LEU A 103 3.90 6.02 -22.13
N LYS A 104 2.60 6.14 -22.36
CA LYS A 104 1.98 5.60 -23.58
C LYS A 104 2.52 6.24 -24.84
N LYS A 105 2.88 7.55 -24.82
CA LYS A 105 3.56 8.25 -25.94
C LYS A 105 4.96 7.70 -26.18
N GLU A 106 5.63 7.24 -25.10
CA GLU A 106 6.92 6.59 -25.13
C GLU A 106 6.86 5.09 -25.45
N ASN A 107 5.72 4.59 -25.94
CA ASN A 107 5.45 3.18 -26.23
C ASN A 107 5.54 2.25 -24.99
N ILE A 108 5.36 2.77 -23.80
CA ILE A 108 5.25 2.01 -22.56
C ILE A 108 3.77 1.99 -22.16
N VAL A 109 3.15 0.81 -22.15
CA VAL A 109 1.69 0.66 -22.03
C VAL A 109 1.37 -0.20 -20.81
N PHE A 110 0.64 0.36 -19.86
CA PHE A 110 0.02 -0.43 -18.79
C PHE A 110 -1.23 -1.14 -19.33
N VAL A 111 -1.38 -2.40 -18.98
CA VAL A 111 -2.57 -3.20 -19.25
C VAL A 111 -3.16 -3.75 -17.96
N ASP A 112 -4.46 -3.82 -17.89
CA ASP A 112 -5.21 -4.40 -16.78
C ASP A 112 -5.85 -5.74 -17.17
N GLU A 113 -6.52 -6.42 -16.23
CA GLU A 113 -7.16 -7.72 -16.42
C GLU A 113 -8.29 -7.69 -17.46
N LEU A 114 -8.89 -6.52 -17.70
CA LEU A 114 -10.01 -6.37 -18.64
C LEU A 114 -9.53 -6.18 -20.09
N ASN A 115 -8.35 -5.57 -20.26
CA ASN A 115 -7.81 -5.14 -21.55
C ASN A 115 -6.56 -5.91 -22.00
N VAL A 116 -6.44 -7.18 -21.56
CA VAL A 116 -5.31 -8.04 -21.94
C VAL A 116 -5.31 -8.34 -23.43
N PRO A 117 -4.26 -7.96 -24.19
CA PRO A 117 -4.12 -8.36 -25.58
C PRO A 117 -4.09 -9.88 -25.72
N HIS A 118 -4.77 -10.41 -26.74
CA HIS A 118 -4.87 -11.87 -26.94
C HIS A 118 -3.50 -12.57 -26.96
N SER A 119 -2.49 -11.92 -27.54
CA SER A 119 -1.12 -12.44 -27.62
C SER A 119 -0.44 -12.65 -26.26
N HIS A 120 -0.87 -11.95 -25.20
CA HIS A 120 -0.29 -12.04 -23.88
C HIS A 120 -1.03 -13.01 -22.93
N LYS A 121 -2.25 -13.45 -23.31
CA LYS A 121 -3.07 -14.31 -22.43
C LYS A 121 -2.36 -15.58 -22.01
N LYS A 122 -1.72 -16.29 -22.97
CA LYS A 122 -0.96 -17.51 -22.65
C LYS A 122 0.20 -17.23 -21.72
N PHE A 123 1.00 -16.19 -22.00
CA PHE A 123 2.11 -15.79 -21.13
C PHE A 123 1.62 -15.51 -19.70
N LEU A 124 0.52 -14.78 -19.54
CA LEU A 124 -0.02 -14.42 -18.22
C LEU A 124 -0.53 -15.65 -17.45
N ARG A 125 -1.20 -16.60 -18.12
CA ARG A 125 -1.61 -17.88 -17.51
C ARG A 125 -0.41 -18.71 -17.04
N ASP A 126 0.59 -18.86 -17.89
CA ASP A 126 1.79 -19.61 -17.57
C ASP A 126 2.60 -18.95 -16.44
N TYR A 127 2.72 -17.62 -16.49
CA TYR A 127 3.39 -16.83 -15.44
C TYR A 127 2.67 -16.95 -14.09
N PHE A 128 1.34 -16.83 -14.10
CA PHE A 128 0.53 -17.00 -12.90
C PHE A 128 0.75 -18.38 -12.26
N ILE A 129 0.60 -19.45 -13.04
CA ILE A 129 0.71 -20.84 -12.52
C ILE A 129 2.12 -21.11 -11.98
N ARG A 130 3.16 -20.66 -12.69
CA ARG A 130 4.56 -21.01 -12.35
C ARG A 130 5.18 -20.11 -11.30
N LYS A 131 4.81 -18.84 -11.25
CA LYS A 131 5.49 -17.85 -10.41
C LYS A 131 4.60 -17.27 -9.32
N ILE A 132 3.35 -16.92 -9.63
CA ILE A 132 2.48 -16.20 -8.69
C ILE A 132 1.75 -17.18 -7.79
N SER A 133 1.04 -18.15 -8.34
CA SER A 133 0.18 -19.07 -7.58
C SER A 133 0.92 -19.80 -6.42
N PRO A 134 2.16 -20.26 -6.56
CA PRO A 134 2.88 -20.91 -5.46
C PRO A 134 3.22 -19.97 -4.30
N ALA A 135 3.26 -18.65 -4.54
CA ALA A 135 3.59 -17.65 -3.54
C ALA A 135 2.34 -16.98 -2.91
N LEU A 136 1.13 -17.31 -3.40
CA LEU A 136 -0.10 -16.72 -2.90
C LEU A 136 -0.51 -17.32 -1.55
N LEU A 137 -0.79 -16.44 -0.59
CA LEU A 137 -1.50 -16.78 0.63
C LEU A 137 -2.97 -16.35 0.47
N THR A 138 -3.88 -17.34 0.44
CA THR A 138 -5.32 -17.11 0.36
C THR A 138 -5.99 -17.54 1.65
N VAL A 139 -6.75 -16.65 2.25
CA VAL A 139 -7.48 -16.89 3.51
C VAL A 139 -8.97 -16.69 3.29
N ILE A 140 -9.76 -17.72 3.49
CA ILE A 140 -11.23 -17.62 3.47
C ILE A 140 -11.70 -17.00 4.79
N LEU A 141 -12.45 -15.91 4.72
CA LEU A 141 -12.97 -15.23 5.89
C LEU A 141 -14.19 -15.97 6.43
N SER A 142 -14.05 -16.60 7.59
CA SER A 142 -15.16 -17.28 8.27
C SER A 142 -15.93 -16.32 9.19
N ASN A 143 -17.22 -16.62 9.43
CA ASN A 143 -18.06 -15.76 10.29
C ASN A 143 -17.61 -15.72 11.76
N ASN A 144 -16.91 -16.74 12.25
CA ASN A 144 -16.60 -16.93 13.66
C ASN A 144 -15.17 -16.59 14.07
N LYS A 145 -14.32 -16.11 13.15
CA LYS A 145 -12.93 -15.78 13.46
C LYS A 145 -12.60 -14.37 13.00
N TYR A 146 -11.90 -13.65 13.88
CA TYR A 146 -11.16 -12.44 13.48
C TYR A 146 -9.85 -12.87 12.84
N HIS A 147 -9.43 -12.14 11.84
CA HIS A 147 -8.19 -12.43 11.14
C HIS A 147 -7.20 -11.31 11.39
N ASP A 148 -6.03 -11.68 11.91
CA ASP A 148 -4.91 -10.76 12.05
C ASP A 148 -4.13 -10.76 10.73
N PHE A 149 -4.01 -9.58 10.16
CA PHE A 149 -3.28 -9.37 8.91
C PHE A 149 -1.94 -8.74 9.22
N ASN A 150 -0.92 -9.19 8.51
CA ASN A 150 0.39 -8.57 8.60
C ASN A 150 0.35 -7.10 8.18
N ASP A 151 1.09 -6.26 8.90
CA ASP A 151 1.18 -4.85 8.63
C ASP A 151 1.82 -4.55 7.27
N ASN A 152 1.39 -3.44 6.69
CA ASN A 152 1.96 -2.88 5.46
C ASN A 152 1.92 -3.79 4.23
N LYS A 153 1.01 -4.76 4.20
CA LYS A 153 0.78 -5.63 3.05
C LYS A 153 -0.42 -5.16 2.24
N ALA A 154 -0.36 -5.42 0.95
CA ALA A 154 -1.48 -5.25 0.05
C ALA A 154 -2.26 -6.56 -0.06
N PHE A 155 -3.58 -6.45 -0.08
CA PHE A 155 -4.49 -7.58 -0.19
C PHE A 155 -5.51 -7.33 -1.29
N LEU A 156 -5.99 -8.39 -1.89
CA LEU A 156 -7.24 -8.39 -2.64
C LEU A 156 -8.32 -9.01 -1.77
N ILE A 157 -9.39 -8.27 -1.46
CA ILE A 157 -10.63 -8.86 -0.97
C ILE A 157 -11.39 -9.43 -2.15
N ILE A 158 -11.67 -10.70 -2.07
CA ILE A 158 -12.43 -11.44 -3.09
C ILE A 158 -13.83 -11.67 -2.57
N ASN A 159 -14.83 -11.31 -3.34
CA ASN A 159 -16.23 -11.69 -3.09
C ASN A 159 -16.65 -12.69 -4.17
N LEU A 160 -16.96 -13.92 -3.74
CA LEU A 160 -17.55 -14.97 -4.56
C LEU A 160 -19.05 -15.04 -4.30
N LYS A 161 -19.85 -14.66 -5.28
CA LYS A 161 -21.29 -14.85 -5.27
C LYS A 161 -21.62 -16.28 -5.66
N LEU A 162 -22.02 -17.10 -4.70
CA LEU A 162 -22.39 -18.49 -4.96
C LEU A 162 -23.79 -18.61 -5.54
N LYS A 163 -24.04 -19.64 -6.34
CA LYS A 163 -25.35 -19.82 -6.98
C LYS A 163 -26.48 -20.22 -6.01
N ASN A 164 -26.15 -21.00 -4.96
CA ASN A 164 -27.13 -21.64 -4.10
C ASN A 164 -26.81 -21.51 -2.58
N SER A 165 -25.95 -20.58 -2.21
CA SER A 165 -25.57 -20.37 -0.81
C SER A 165 -25.08 -18.93 -0.57
N ASN A 166 -24.77 -18.60 0.69
CA ASN A 166 -24.25 -17.28 1.06
C ASN A 166 -22.92 -17.00 0.37
N ASP A 167 -22.67 -15.72 0.11
CA ASP A 167 -21.41 -15.24 -0.47
C ASP A 167 -20.20 -15.66 0.38
N ILE A 168 -19.11 -16.00 -0.30
CA ILE A 168 -17.83 -16.28 0.33
C ILE A 168 -16.91 -15.08 0.13
N TYR A 169 -16.28 -14.67 1.22
CA TYR A 169 -15.25 -13.65 1.21
C TYR A 169 -13.89 -14.28 1.47
N ALA A 170 -12.91 -13.93 0.65
CA ALA A 170 -11.54 -14.36 0.83
C ALA A 170 -10.58 -13.18 0.74
N LEU A 171 -9.44 -13.29 1.42
CA LEU A 171 -8.33 -12.34 1.26
C LEU A 171 -7.17 -13.06 0.60
N VAL A 172 -6.66 -12.45 -0.46
CA VAL A 172 -5.46 -12.88 -1.16
C VAL A 172 -4.36 -11.88 -0.87
N GLU A 173 -3.32 -12.30 -0.18
CA GLU A 173 -2.14 -11.47 0.05
C GLU A 173 -1.32 -11.36 -1.23
N ILE A 174 -0.93 -10.14 -1.59
CA ILE A 174 -0.05 -9.90 -2.74
C ILE A 174 1.39 -10.18 -2.33
N PRO A 175 2.09 -11.14 -2.98
CA PRO A 175 3.43 -11.54 -2.58
C PRO A 175 4.44 -10.40 -2.80
N ARG A 176 5.34 -10.17 -1.84
CA ARG A 176 6.39 -9.15 -1.92
C ARG A 176 7.66 -9.62 -2.63
N ASP A 177 7.88 -10.92 -2.65
CA ASP A 177 9.08 -11.53 -3.25
C ASP A 177 9.00 -11.58 -4.79
N ILE A 178 7.86 -11.20 -5.36
CA ILE A 178 7.63 -11.09 -6.79
C ILE A 178 7.49 -9.61 -7.14
N SER A 179 8.16 -9.18 -8.22
CA SER A 179 8.03 -7.80 -8.70
C SER A 179 6.58 -7.42 -8.91
N ARG A 180 6.20 -6.24 -8.40
CA ARG A 180 4.85 -5.69 -8.57
C ARG A 180 4.51 -5.43 -10.03
N PHE A 181 5.52 -5.09 -10.83
CA PHE A 181 5.41 -4.78 -12.25
C PHE A 181 5.94 -5.95 -13.06
N VAL A 182 5.08 -6.60 -13.81
CA VAL A 182 5.47 -7.69 -14.70
C VAL A 182 5.60 -7.12 -16.11
N VAL A 183 6.83 -7.22 -16.63
CA VAL A 183 7.17 -6.78 -17.98
C VAL A 183 6.76 -7.88 -18.96
N LEU A 184 5.79 -7.59 -19.82
CA LEU A 184 5.28 -8.53 -20.81
C LEU A 184 6.18 -8.53 -22.06
N PRO A 185 6.13 -9.59 -22.89
CA PRO A 185 6.83 -9.61 -24.17
C PRO A 185 6.51 -8.39 -25.04
N LYS A 186 7.52 -7.81 -25.68
CA LYS A 186 7.31 -6.69 -26.61
C LYS A 186 6.43 -7.11 -27.79
N LYS A 187 5.53 -6.23 -28.21
CA LYS A 187 4.72 -6.40 -29.39
C LYS A 187 4.50 -5.06 -30.09
N ASP A 188 4.61 -5.04 -31.41
CA ASP A 188 4.38 -3.85 -32.26
C ASP A 188 5.18 -2.62 -31.78
N ASN A 189 6.46 -2.85 -31.43
CA ASN A 189 7.40 -1.85 -30.86
C ASN A 189 6.91 -1.22 -29.53
N ARG A 190 5.94 -1.84 -28.84
CA ARG A 190 5.43 -1.40 -27.54
C ARG A 190 5.90 -2.32 -26.44
N GLN A 191 6.28 -1.74 -25.30
CA GLN A 191 6.54 -2.45 -24.07
C GLN A 191 5.27 -2.45 -23.21
N TYR A 192 4.78 -3.64 -22.88
CA TYR A 192 3.60 -3.80 -22.07
C TYR A 192 4.00 -4.14 -20.62
N ILE A 193 3.29 -3.56 -19.67
CA ILE A 193 3.50 -3.77 -18.24
C ILE A 193 2.15 -4.05 -17.60
N MET A 194 2.11 -5.02 -16.69
CA MET A 194 0.92 -5.36 -15.93
C MET A 194 1.24 -5.49 -14.46
N PHE A 195 0.36 -4.99 -13.59
CA PHE A 195 0.48 -5.20 -12.17
C PHE A 195 0.24 -6.67 -11.81
N ILE A 196 0.97 -7.18 -10.84
CA ILE A 196 0.74 -8.54 -10.31
C ILE A 196 -0.70 -8.73 -9.82
N ASP A 197 -1.31 -7.67 -9.27
CA ASP A 197 -2.71 -7.66 -8.84
C ASP A 197 -3.67 -8.00 -9.98
N ASP A 198 -3.43 -7.40 -11.15
CA ASP A 198 -4.27 -7.63 -12.32
C ASP A 198 -4.01 -9.00 -12.93
N ILE A 199 -2.78 -9.51 -12.82
CA ILE A 199 -2.50 -10.90 -13.19
C ILE A 199 -3.25 -11.86 -12.28
N ILE A 200 -3.36 -11.55 -10.98
CA ILE A 200 -4.17 -12.35 -10.04
C ILE A 200 -5.65 -12.23 -10.42
N ARG A 201 -6.16 -11.01 -10.67
CA ARG A 201 -7.56 -10.81 -11.11
C ARG A 201 -7.87 -11.55 -12.41
N PHE A 202 -6.96 -11.54 -13.38
CA PHE A 202 -7.11 -12.24 -14.65
C PHE A 202 -7.16 -13.76 -14.49
N ASN A 203 -6.67 -14.31 -13.38
CA ASN A 203 -6.58 -15.75 -13.11
C ASN A 203 -7.41 -16.20 -11.90
N LEU A 204 -8.41 -15.41 -11.47
CA LEU A 204 -9.29 -15.78 -10.36
C LEU A 204 -10.07 -17.07 -10.64
N ASP A 205 -10.38 -17.33 -11.89
CA ASP A 205 -11.03 -18.57 -12.34
C ASP A 205 -10.18 -19.81 -12.06
N ILE A 206 -8.86 -19.71 -12.12
CA ILE A 206 -7.94 -20.79 -11.74
C ILE A 206 -7.86 -20.90 -10.22
N LEU A 207 -7.69 -19.76 -9.52
CA LEU A 207 -7.50 -19.73 -8.07
C LEU A 207 -8.73 -20.26 -7.31
N PHE A 208 -9.92 -19.97 -7.80
CA PHE A 208 -11.20 -20.36 -7.18
C PHE A 208 -11.97 -21.41 -7.96
N SER A 209 -11.29 -22.22 -8.77
CA SER A 209 -11.90 -23.25 -9.64
C SER A 209 -12.75 -24.28 -8.89
N PHE A 210 -12.48 -24.51 -7.61
CA PHE A 210 -13.24 -25.46 -6.77
C PHE A 210 -14.61 -24.92 -6.30
N PHE A 211 -14.89 -23.63 -6.48
CA PHE A 211 -16.14 -23.01 -6.04
C PHE A 211 -17.12 -22.84 -7.20
N ASN A 212 -18.39 -23.19 -6.97
CA ASN A 212 -19.45 -22.95 -7.95
C ASN A 212 -20.05 -21.55 -7.77
N TYR A 213 -19.37 -20.52 -8.28
CA TYR A 213 -19.79 -19.13 -8.19
C TYR A 213 -20.47 -18.65 -9.48
N SER A 214 -21.37 -17.67 -9.34
CA SER A 214 -22.01 -16.97 -10.46
C SER A 214 -21.24 -15.69 -10.85
N ASN A 215 -20.60 -15.06 -9.87
CA ASN A 215 -19.80 -13.86 -10.05
C ASN A 215 -18.64 -13.85 -9.07
N ILE A 216 -17.52 -13.26 -9.48
CA ILE A 216 -16.33 -13.05 -8.65
C ILE A 216 -15.82 -11.64 -8.83
N GLN A 217 -15.57 -10.94 -7.74
CA GLN A 217 -15.04 -9.59 -7.70
C GLN A 217 -13.82 -9.53 -6.81
N ALA A 218 -12.84 -8.66 -7.16
CA ALA A 218 -11.61 -8.49 -6.41
C ALA A 218 -11.25 -7.01 -6.27
N HIS A 219 -11.19 -6.52 -5.05
CA HIS A 219 -10.87 -5.12 -4.74
C HIS A 219 -9.63 -5.03 -3.88
N MET A 220 -8.81 -4.02 -4.14
CA MET A 220 -7.56 -3.84 -3.40
C MET A 220 -7.80 -3.20 -2.04
N LEU A 221 -7.04 -3.68 -1.07
CA LEU A 221 -7.00 -3.17 0.30
C LEU A 221 -5.56 -2.97 0.73
N LYS A 222 -5.35 -1.95 1.58
CA LYS A 222 -4.11 -1.76 2.32
C LYS A 222 -4.45 -1.39 3.76
N ILE A 223 -3.92 -2.16 4.69
CA ILE A 223 -4.09 -1.94 6.13
C ILE A 223 -2.74 -1.45 6.66
N THR A 224 -2.76 -0.34 7.38
CA THR A 224 -1.61 0.15 8.16
C THR A 224 -1.94 0.00 9.63
N ARG A 225 -1.01 -0.57 10.40
CA ARG A 225 -1.13 -0.77 11.85
C ARG A 225 -0.14 0.14 12.59
N ASP A 226 -0.37 0.29 13.88
CA ASP A 226 0.56 1.00 14.76
C ASP A 226 1.92 0.26 14.81
N ALA A 227 3.00 0.98 14.55
CA ALA A 227 4.35 0.41 14.60
C ALA A 227 4.93 0.41 16.01
N GLU A 228 4.43 1.29 16.89
CA GLU A 228 4.87 1.42 18.27
C GLU A 228 3.94 0.62 19.19
N LEU A 229 4.52 -0.18 20.05
CA LEU A 229 3.80 -0.85 21.13
C LEU A 229 4.03 -0.09 22.43
N ASP A 230 2.98 0.07 23.23
CA ASP A 230 3.12 0.59 24.59
C ASP A 230 3.99 -0.36 25.40
N ILE A 231 5.19 0.13 25.76
CA ILE A 231 6.18 -0.60 26.58
C ILE A 231 5.72 -0.65 28.05
N ASP A 232 4.79 0.23 28.43
CA ASP A 232 4.34 0.36 29.82
C ASP A 232 3.62 -0.88 30.36
N ASP A 233 3.10 -1.76 29.51
CA ASP A 233 2.48 -3.03 29.88
C ASP A 233 3.49 -4.20 30.01
N MET A 234 4.78 -3.94 29.94
CA MET A 234 5.77 -5.00 30.03
C MET A 234 6.03 -5.40 31.48
N ASP A 235 5.61 -6.60 31.83
CA ASP A 235 5.96 -7.26 33.09
C ASP A 235 7.49 -7.39 33.22
N LEU A 236 8.06 -6.60 34.12
CA LEU A 236 9.52 -6.53 34.37
C LEU A 236 10.10 -7.85 34.91
N SER A 237 9.25 -8.80 35.31
CA SER A 237 9.66 -10.09 35.90
C SER A 237 10.03 -11.15 34.85
N LYS A 238 9.72 -10.93 33.57
CA LYS A 238 9.93 -11.94 32.50
C LYS A 238 11.33 -11.86 31.88
N SER A 239 11.84 -13.03 31.44
CA SER A 239 13.12 -13.09 30.74
C SER A 239 13.11 -12.29 29.43
N TYR A 240 14.26 -11.71 29.04
CA TYR A 240 14.43 -10.88 27.86
C TYR A 240 13.93 -11.53 26.56
N ILE A 241 14.15 -12.85 26.39
CA ILE A 241 13.70 -13.62 25.24
C ILE A 241 12.16 -13.72 25.19
N LYS A 242 11.51 -13.96 26.36
CA LYS A 242 10.05 -13.98 26.43
C LYS A 242 9.45 -12.59 26.13
N LYS A 243 10.12 -11.53 26.58
CA LYS A 243 9.72 -10.15 26.25
C LYS A 243 9.78 -9.89 24.75
N ILE A 244 10.86 -10.30 24.09
CA ILE A 244 10.98 -10.17 22.62
C ILE A 244 9.90 -10.98 21.91
N GLN A 245 9.62 -12.23 22.32
CA GLN A 245 8.56 -13.05 21.73
C GLN A 245 7.16 -12.42 21.94
N GLU A 246 6.86 -11.93 23.13
CA GLU A 246 5.61 -11.22 23.42
C GLU A 246 5.53 -9.91 22.63
N TYR A 247 6.63 -9.18 22.50
CA TYR A 247 6.73 -7.97 21.67
C TYR A 247 6.42 -8.25 20.19
N VAL A 248 7.06 -9.29 19.63
CA VAL A 248 6.78 -9.71 18.24
C VAL A 248 5.35 -10.16 18.07
N ASN A 249 4.78 -10.89 19.04
CA ASN A 249 3.38 -11.34 18.99
C ASN A 249 2.40 -10.16 19.15
N LYS A 250 2.64 -9.24 20.09
CA LYS A 250 1.82 -8.03 20.28
C LYS A 250 1.86 -7.12 19.04
N ARG A 251 3.02 -6.99 18.40
CA ARG A 251 3.16 -6.24 17.13
C ARG A 251 2.32 -6.85 16.00
N ARG A 252 2.13 -8.17 15.99
CA ARG A 252 1.24 -8.86 15.04
C ARG A 252 -0.25 -8.59 15.30
N ILE A 253 -0.61 -8.19 16.53
CA ILE A 253 -1.98 -7.96 17.00
C ILE A 253 -2.28 -6.45 17.16
N SER A 254 -1.35 -5.55 16.81
CA SER A 254 -1.56 -4.11 16.96
C SER A 254 -2.81 -3.63 16.21
N ASN A 255 -3.49 -2.63 16.79
CA ASN A 255 -4.73 -2.11 16.21
C ASN A 255 -4.47 -1.45 14.85
N PRO A 256 -5.38 -1.60 13.88
CA PRO A 256 -5.29 -0.85 12.64
C PRO A 256 -5.41 0.66 12.94
N VAL A 257 -4.71 1.46 12.17
CA VAL A 257 -4.80 2.94 12.24
C VAL A 257 -5.31 3.54 10.95
N ARG A 258 -5.19 2.80 9.83
CA ARG A 258 -5.64 3.24 8.52
C ARG A 258 -6.04 2.05 7.65
N LEU A 259 -7.17 2.19 6.96
CA LEU A 259 -7.58 1.33 5.86
C LEU A 259 -7.71 2.16 4.59
N VAL A 260 -6.89 1.87 3.58
CA VAL A 260 -7.08 2.37 2.22
C VAL A 260 -7.77 1.27 1.42
N TYR A 261 -8.83 1.60 0.72
CA TYR A 261 -9.63 0.63 -0.01
C TYR A 261 -10.03 1.15 -1.39
N ASP A 262 -10.20 0.26 -2.34
CA ASP A 262 -10.72 0.57 -3.67
C ASP A 262 -12.15 1.12 -3.53
N LYS A 263 -12.37 2.38 -3.94
CA LYS A 263 -13.69 3.05 -3.85
C LYS A 263 -14.80 2.35 -4.64
N SER A 264 -14.46 1.44 -5.55
CA SER A 264 -15.42 0.65 -6.32
C SER A 264 -15.90 -0.60 -5.57
N ILE A 265 -15.37 -0.87 -4.36
CA ILE A 265 -15.80 -2.00 -3.52
C ILE A 265 -17.29 -1.86 -3.17
N PRO A 266 -18.13 -2.90 -3.30
CA PRO A 266 -19.50 -2.87 -2.84
C PRO A 266 -19.60 -2.59 -1.34
N GLU A 267 -20.56 -1.74 -0.94
CA GLU A 267 -20.75 -1.35 0.46
C GLU A 267 -20.94 -2.54 1.41
N GLU A 268 -21.62 -3.58 0.94
CA GLU A 268 -21.82 -4.84 1.66
C GLU A 268 -20.47 -5.51 1.97
N THR A 269 -19.59 -5.61 0.97
CA THR A 269 -18.24 -6.19 1.13
C THR A 269 -17.38 -5.36 2.06
N LEU A 270 -17.44 -4.02 1.95
CA LEU A 270 -16.69 -3.11 2.81
C LEU A 270 -17.16 -3.21 4.26
N SER A 271 -18.48 -3.21 4.49
CA SER A 271 -19.08 -3.33 5.82
C SER A 271 -18.74 -4.66 6.48
N TYR A 272 -18.76 -5.77 5.71
CA TYR A 272 -18.32 -7.07 6.18
C TYR A 272 -16.85 -7.04 6.61
N LEU A 273 -15.98 -6.47 5.78
CA LEU A 273 -14.55 -6.36 6.05
C LEU A 273 -14.26 -5.54 7.31
N ILE A 274 -14.85 -4.34 7.45
CA ILE A 274 -14.67 -3.44 8.60
C ILE A 274 -14.93 -4.17 9.91
N LYS A 275 -16.02 -4.94 9.97
CA LYS A 275 -16.35 -5.77 11.14
C LYS A 275 -15.30 -6.84 11.41
N LYS A 276 -14.76 -7.48 10.37
CA LYS A 276 -13.78 -8.57 10.49
C LYS A 276 -12.39 -8.12 10.94
N ILE A 277 -11.95 -6.94 10.53
CA ILE A 277 -10.64 -6.39 10.88
C ILE A 277 -10.68 -5.41 12.05
N ARG A 278 -11.84 -5.24 12.70
CA ARG A 278 -12.04 -4.39 13.89
C ARG A 278 -11.67 -2.93 13.69
N ILE A 279 -12.02 -2.36 12.55
CA ILE A 279 -11.86 -0.92 12.32
C ILE A 279 -12.78 -0.15 13.28
N THR A 280 -12.23 0.86 13.93
CA THR A 280 -12.92 1.74 14.88
C THR A 280 -13.25 3.10 14.24
N SER A 281 -14.04 3.92 14.95
CA SER A 281 -14.38 5.29 14.49
C SER A 281 -13.19 6.26 14.45
N HIS A 282 -12.09 5.92 15.11
CA HIS A 282 -10.87 6.74 15.13
C HIS A 282 -9.85 6.33 14.05
N ASP A 283 -10.14 5.27 13.30
CA ASP A 283 -9.28 4.81 12.22
C ASP A 283 -9.54 5.60 10.94
N SER A 284 -8.50 5.88 10.19
CA SER A 284 -8.63 6.54 8.90
C SER A 284 -9.14 5.56 7.84
N LEU A 285 -10.38 5.80 7.37
CA LEU A 285 -10.94 5.13 6.20
C LEU A 285 -10.72 6.00 4.97
N ILE A 286 -9.85 5.57 4.07
CA ILE A 286 -9.45 6.36 2.91
C ILE A 286 -9.88 5.65 1.63
N PRO A 287 -10.88 6.20 0.91
CA PRO A 287 -11.23 5.70 -0.42
C PRO A 287 -10.08 5.99 -1.39
N GLY A 288 -9.58 4.95 -2.02
CA GLY A 288 -8.50 5.01 -3.01
C GLY A 288 -8.97 4.66 -4.42
N GLY A 289 -8.03 4.59 -5.34
CA GLY A 289 -8.25 4.00 -6.68
C GLY A 289 -8.08 2.48 -6.68
N LYS A 290 -8.12 1.90 -7.86
CA LYS A 290 -7.86 0.46 -8.07
C LYS A 290 -6.48 0.03 -7.55
N TYR A 291 -5.48 0.92 -7.67
CA TYR A 291 -4.11 0.69 -7.22
C TYR A 291 -3.72 1.74 -6.19
N HIS A 292 -3.53 1.35 -4.94
CA HIS A 292 -3.17 2.29 -3.89
C HIS A 292 -1.96 1.88 -3.04
N HIS A 293 -1.29 0.74 -3.36
CA HIS A 293 0.03 0.41 -2.81
C HIS A 293 1.12 0.97 -3.74
N ARG A 294 1.22 2.31 -3.79
CA ARG A 294 2.03 3.04 -4.78
C ARG A 294 3.51 3.14 -4.42
N SER A 295 3.90 2.77 -3.21
CA SER A 295 5.33 2.72 -2.82
C SER A 295 6.15 1.82 -3.74
N ASP A 296 5.54 0.82 -4.37
CA ASP A 296 6.21 -0.07 -5.31
C ASP A 296 6.75 0.64 -6.55
N TYR A 297 6.20 1.82 -6.91
CA TYR A 297 6.74 2.63 -8.02
C TYR A 297 8.18 3.09 -7.81
N MET A 298 8.71 3.08 -6.57
CA MET A 298 10.12 3.33 -6.29
C MET A 298 11.02 2.31 -7.01
N ASN A 299 10.52 1.08 -7.19
CA ASN A 299 11.21 -0.03 -7.84
C ASN A 299 10.71 -0.30 -9.26
N PHE A 300 10.12 0.72 -9.91
CA PHE A 300 9.66 0.57 -11.29
C PHE A 300 10.85 0.24 -12.21
N PRO A 301 10.73 -0.77 -13.09
CA PRO A 301 11.82 -1.19 -13.96
C PRO A 301 12.22 -0.08 -14.93
N ASP A 302 13.51 0.05 -15.22
CA ASP A 302 14.04 1.05 -16.15
C ASP A 302 13.76 0.73 -17.63
N LEU A 303 13.39 -0.50 -17.93
CA LEU A 303 13.03 -0.99 -19.28
C LEU A 303 14.10 -0.75 -20.35
N GLY A 304 15.34 -0.47 -19.95
CA GLY A 304 16.42 -0.06 -20.83
C GLY A 304 16.29 1.37 -21.38
N ARG A 305 15.39 2.20 -20.82
CA ARG A 305 15.09 3.58 -21.21
C ARG A 305 15.88 4.58 -20.37
N THR A 306 17.19 4.63 -20.56
CA THR A 306 18.08 5.57 -19.84
C THR A 306 17.77 7.04 -20.15
N ASP A 307 17.13 7.32 -21.29
CA ASP A 307 16.62 8.62 -21.69
C ASP A 307 15.47 9.15 -20.82
N LEU A 308 14.78 8.27 -20.10
CA LEU A 308 13.67 8.59 -19.18
C LEU A 308 14.09 8.58 -17.70
N LEU A 309 15.39 8.53 -17.42
CA LEU A 309 16.00 8.50 -16.09
C LEU A 309 16.99 9.66 -15.94
N TYR A 310 17.32 10.01 -14.71
CA TYR A 310 18.47 10.88 -14.47
C TYR A 310 19.76 10.19 -14.95
N PRO A 311 20.70 10.96 -15.52
CA PRO A 311 22.01 10.42 -15.89
C PRO A 311 22.71 9.87 -14.64
N LYS A 312 23.27 8.65 -14.75
CA LYS A 312 24.09 8.10 -13.68
C LYS A 312 25.40 8.88 -13.61
N GLU A 313 25.60 9.59 -12.52
CA GLU A 313 26.88 10.23 -12.26
C GLU A 313 27.94 9.18 -11.96
N LYS A 314 29.14 9.38 -12.50
CA LYS A 314 30.28 8.54 -12.17
C LYS A 314 30.79 8.93 -10.79
N ALA A 315 31.05 7.94 -9.95
CA ALA A 315 31.69 8.17 -8.67
C ALA A 315 33.02 8.93 -8.88
N LEU A 316 33.23 9.97 -8.09
CA LEU A 316 34.49 10.73 -8.13
C LEU A 316 35.61 9.84 -7.60
N ASN A 317 36.68 9.69 -8.40
CA ASN A 317 37.91 9.04 -7.95
C ASN A 317 38.72 10.03 -7.11
N ILE A 318 38.67 9.90 -5.80
CA ILE A 318 39.48 10.68 -4.87
C ILE A 318 40.89 10.09 -4.89
N LYS A 319 41.85 10.79 -5.51
CA LYS A 319 43.23 10.30 -5.75
C LYS A 319 43.98 9.80 -4.52
N ASN A 320 43.59 10.15 -3.32
CA ASN A 320 44.25 9.79 -2.06
C ASN A 320 43.40 8.82 -1.17
N PHE A 321 42.27 8.37 -1.68
CA PHE A 321 41.48 7.34 -0.96
C PHE A 321 41.96 5.97 -1.48
N LYS A 322 42.93 5.39 -0.81
CA LYS A 322 43.22 3.97 -1.00
C LYS A 322 42.06 3.18 -0.46
N ILE A 323 41.37 2.42 -1.35
CA ILE A 323 40.45 1.35 -0.96
C ILE A 323 41.35 0.20 -0.44
N GLU A 324 42.15 0.47 0.55
CA GLU A 324 42.86 -0.55 1.30
C GLU A 324 42.30 -0.54 2.70
N SER A 325 41.88 -1.72 3.08
CA SER A 325 41.55 -2.12 4.42
C SER A 325 40.14 -1.86 4.90
N ASN A 326 39.65 -2.87 5.50
CA ASN A 326 38.59 -2.90 6.45
C ASN A 326 38.57 -1.66 7.33
N LEU A 327 37.45 -0.97 7.37
CA LEU A 327 37.17 0.13 8.33
C LEU A 327 37.21 -0.33 9.80
N LEU A 328 37.77 -1.51 10.05
CA LEU A 328 37.86 -2.16 11.37
C LEU A 328 39.29 -2.50 11.82
N ASP A 329 40.34 -2.01 11.10
CA ASP A 329 41.72 -2.06 11.60
C ASP A 329 42.15 -0.73 12.19
#